data_f21dfe593d3e023e2903d95affc535c2
#
_entry.id   f21dfe593d3e023e2903d95affc535c2
#
_cell.length_a   1.000
_cell.length_b   1.000
_cell.length_c   1.000
_cell.angle_alpha   90.00
_cell.angle_beta   90.00
_cell.angle_gamma   90.00
#
_symmetry.space_group_name_H-M   'P 1'
#
loop_
_entity.id
_entity.type
_entity.pdbx_description
1 polymer ?
#
loop_
_entity_poly.entity_id
_entity_poly.type
_entity_poly.pdbx_seq_one_letter_code
_entity_poly.pdbx_strand_id
1 'polypeptide(L)'
;HICIRTEHKKHFIKAFRYSYTRYFNSRYRRRGKLGEPRFFSIEIKGLHHILAAISYILRNPVHHGVCSTPFAYEFSSARAMFNNELGFTLRARPASKKKHHNQIPDRHKIPSHVRMDDEGLIMPDSIVDTADLEHQFSSVRAFLYYMNRVSGEEWEKEQEKDNIGASP
;
A
#
# COMPACT_ATOMS: atom_id res chain seq x y z
N HIS A 1 -6.29 -0.42 0.45
CA HIS A 1 -5.95 -1.58 -0.38
C HIS A 1 -4.52 -2.03 -0.11
N ILE A 2 -4.25 -3.33 -0.11
CA ILE A 2 -2.93 -3.91 0.17
C ILE A 2 -2.72 -5.07 -0.81
N CYS A 3 -1.57 -5.08 -1.50
CA CYS A 3 -1.09 -6.23 -2.24
C CYS A 3 -0.02 -6.95 -1.39
N ILE A 4 -0.16 -8.25 -1.19
CA ILE A 4 0.79 -9.04 -0.38
C ILE A 4 1.08 -10.37 -1.06
N ARG A 5 2.31 -10.86 -0.94
CA ARG A 5 2.68 -12.23 -1.26
C ARG A 5 2.84 -13.01 0.04
N THR A 6 1.93 -13.95 0.31
CA THR A 6 1.93 -14.74 1.54
C THR A 6 1.09 -16.00 1.39
N GLU A 7 1.50 -17.06 2.04
CA GLU A 7 0.70 -18.29 2.24
C GLU A 7 -0.27 -18.15 3.41
N HIS A 8 -0.05 -17.18 4.30
CA HIS A 8 -0.76 -17.00 5.55
C HIS A 8 -1.60 -15.71 5.60
N LYS A 9 -2.35 -15.41 4.52
CA LYS A 9 -3.12 -14.15 4.41
C LYS A 9 -4.02 -13.86 5.62
N LYS A 10 -4.69 -14.89 6.16
CA LYS A 10 -5.58 -14.73 7.32
C LYS A 10 -4.81 -14.30 8.57
N HIS A 11 -3.61 -14.86 8.77
CA HIS A 11 -2.74 -14.49 9.90
C HIS A 11 -2.26 -13.05 9.76
N PHE A 12 -1.76 -12.67 8.59
CA PHE A 12 -1.33 -11.30 8.31
C PHE A 12 -2.44 -10.28 8.59
N ILE A 13 -3.63 -10.48 8.01
CA ILE A 13 -4.74 -9.54 8.19
C ILE A 13 -5.22 -9.49 9.64
N LYS A 14 -5.25 -10.62 10.34
CA LYS A 14 -5.60 -10.67 11.77
C LYS A 14 -4.62 -9.86 12.60
N ALA A 15 -3.32 -10.05 12.40
CA ALA A 15 -2.26 -9.33 13.14
C ALA A 15 -2.32 -7.82 12.84
N PHE A 16 -2.42 -7.45 11.56
CA PHE A 16 -2.55 -6.06 11.14
C PHE A 16 -3.76 -5.37 11.76
N ARG A 17 -4.94 -5.96 11.63
CA ARG A 17 -6.19 -5.39 12.18
C ARG A 17 -6.17 -5.29 13.70
N TYR A 18 -5.63 -6.30 14.37
CA TYR A 18 -5.51 -6.28 15.83
C TYR A 18 -4.61 -5.14 16.30
N SER A 19 -3.43 -5.01 15.72
CA SER A 19 -2.47 -3.95 16.06
C SER A 19 -3.04 -2.57 15.77
N TYR A 20 -3.63 -2.38 14.59
CA TYR A 20 -4.25 -1.10 14.22
C TYR A 20 -5.43 -0.74 15.12
N THR A 21 -6.32 -1.69 15.43
CA THR A 21 -7.45 -1.46 16.32
C THR A 21 -6.99 -1.06 17.72
N ARG A 22 -5.97 -1.71 18.26
CA ARG A 22 -5.39 -1.33 19.57
C ARG A 22 -4.82 0.08 19.55
N TYR A 23 -4.01 0.40 18.53
CA TYR A 23 -3.46 1.73 18.36
C TYR A 23 -4.58 2.78 18.28
N PHE A 24 -5.53 2.60 17.39
CA PHE A 24 -6.64 3.53 17.17
C PHE A 24 -7.48 3.74 18.44
N ASN A 25 -7.89 2.66 19.10
CA ASN A 25 -8.67 2.72 20.31
C ASN A 25 -7.92 3.43 21.45
N SER A 26 -6.60 3.18 21.59
CA SER A 26 -5.75 3.88 22.55
C SER A 26 -5.65 5.36 22.22
N ARG A 27 -5.37 5.71 20.96
CA ARG A 27 -5.18 7.10 20.49
C ARG A 27 -6.43 7.95 20.67
N TYR A 28 -7.60 7.39 20.38
CA TYR A 28 -8.89 8.10 20.39
C TYR A 28 -9.76 7.76 21.60
N ARG A 29 -9.20 7.09 22.63
CA ARG A 29 -9.90 6.67 23.85
C ARG A 29 -11.21 5.92 23.57
N ARG A 30 -11.20 5.09 22.52
CA ARG A 30 -12.35 4.26 22.12
C ARG A 30 -12.21 2.82 22.61
N ARG A 31 -13.31 2.07 22.54
CA ARG A 31 -13.36 0.64 22.80
C ARG A 31 -14.11 -0.07 21.66
N GLY A 32 -13.86 -1.35 21.50
CA GLY A 32 -14.56 -2.19 20.54
C GLY A 32 -13.85 -2.36 19.22
N LYS A 33 -14.52 -3.03 18.29
CA LYS A 33 -13.99 -3.36 16.97
C LYS A 33 -13.88 -2.12 16.08
N LEU A 34 -12.88 -2.12 15.21
CA LEU A 34 -12.68 -1.13 14.17
C LEU A 34 -12.80 -1.82 12.81
N GLY A 35 -13.66 -1.27 11.95
CA GLY A 35 -13.88 -1.79 10.61
C GLY A 35 -14.75 -3.04 10.53
N GLU A 36 -15.02 -3.46 9.33
CA GLU A 36 -15.83 -4.63 8.99
C GLU A 36 -15.21 -5.93 9.52
N PRO A 37 -16.03 -6.88 10.03
CA PRO A 37 -15.50 -8.16 10.53
C PRO A 37 -14.87 -9.01 9.43
N ARG A 38 -15.40 -8.94 8.22
CA ARG A 38 -14.89 -9.66 7.06
C ARG A 38 -13.98 -8.78 6.23
N PHE A 39 -13.04 -9.38 5.53
CA PHE A 39 -12.22 -8.72 4.51
C PHE A 39 -12.41 -9.45 3.19
N PHE A 40 -12.39 -8.68 2.14
CA PHE A 40 -12.38 -9.20 0.78
C PHE A 40 -10.94 -9.45 0.34
N SER A 41 -10.67 -10.52 -0.37
CA SER A 41 -9.36 -10.81 -0.95
C SER A 41 -9.50 -11.54 -2.26
N ILE A 42 -8.76 -11.09 -3.26
CA ILE A 42 -8.63 -11.73 -4.57
C ILE A 42 -7.24 -12.31 -4.68
N GLU A 43 -7.13 -13.51 -5.24
CA GLU A 43 -5.85 -14.07 -5.63
C GLU A 43 -5.44 -13.48 -6.97
N ILE A 44 -4.23 -12.92 -7.04
CA ILE A 44 -3.70 -12.33 -8.25
C ILE A 44 -2.96 -13.40 -9.04
N LYS A 45 -3.34 -13.62 -10.30
CA LYS A 45 -2.74 -14.62 -11.19
C LYS A 45 -2.27 -13.98 -12.50
N GLY A 46 -1.01 -14.21 -12.82
CA GLY A 46 -0.40 -13.73 -14.07
C GLY A 46 -0.06 -12.26 -14.08
N LEU A 47 0.76 -11.89 -15.07
CA LEU A 47 1.36 -10.56 -15.16
C LEU A 47 0.33 -9.45 -15.33
N HIS A 48 -0.64 -9.65 -16.22
CA HIS A 48 -1.66 -8.63 -16.51
C HIS A 48 -2.47 -8.29 -15.24
N HIS A 49 -2.87 -9.29 -14.47
CA HIS A 49 -3.60 -9.09 -13.22
C HIS A 49 -2.76 -8.38 -12.14
N ILE A 50 -1.45 -8.70 -12.06
CA ILE A 50 -0.52 -8.00 -11.17
C ILE A 50 -0.43 -6.52 -11.54
N LEU A 51 -0.21 -6.20 -12.81
CA LEU A 51 -0.10 -4.80 -13.28
C LEU A 51 -1.39 -4.02 -13.03
N ALA A 52 -2.54 -4.62 -13.31
CA ALA A 52 -3.83 -4.01 -13.04
C ALA A 52 -4.05 -3.74 -11.54
N ALA A 53 -3.77 -4.75 -10.69
CA ALA A 53 -3.94 -4.62 -9.25
C ALA A 53 -3.02 -3.56 -8.63
N ILE A 54 -1.73 -3.54 -9.00
CA ILE A 54 -0.77 -2.54 -8.51
C ILE A 54 -1.23 -1.14 -8.95
N SER A 55 -1.56 -0.99 -10.23
CA SER A 55 -2.01 0.28 -10.79
C SER A 55 -3.27 0.79 -10.09
N TYR A 56 -4.24 -0.07 -9.86
CA TYR A 56 -5.44 0.26 -9.11
C TYR A 56 -5.14 0.73 -7.68
N ILE A 57 -4.31 -0.02 -6.96
CA ILE A 57 -3.97 0.30 -5.57
C ILE A 57 -3.27 1.66 -5.48
N LEU A 58 -2.29 1.92 -6.34
CA LEU A 58 -1.54 3.16 -6.32
C LEU A 58 -2.36 4.37 -6.77
N ARG A 59 -3.31 4.17 -7.70
CA ARG A 59 -4.20 5.22 -8.22
C ARG A 59 -5.47 5.42 -7.41
N ASN A 60 -5.75 4.56 -6.46
CA ASN A 60 -6.98 4.63 -5.66
C ASN A 60 -7.22 6.02 -5.03
N PRO A 61 -6.22 6.74 -4.48
CA PRO A 61 -6.42 8.09 -3.97
C PRO A 61 -6.83 9.11 -5.04
N VAL A 62 -6.36 8.96 -6.28
CA VAL A 62 -6.77 9.80 -7.41
C VAL A 62 -8.21 9.49 -7.81
N HIS A 63 -8.54 8.21 -7.92
CA HIS A 63 -9.90 7.77 -8.24
C HIS A 63 -10.95 8.32 -7.27
N HIS A 64 -10.62 8.41 -5.99
CA HIS A 64 -11.48 8.99 -4.96
C HIS A 64 -11.33 10.52 -4.79
N GLY A 65 -10.62 11.20 -5.68
CA GLY A 65 -10.46 12.65 -5.64
C GLY A 65 -9.66 13.20 -4.45
N VAL A 66 -8.88 12.33 -3.77
CA VAL A 66 -8.06 12.74 -2.62
C VAL A 66 -6.85 13.55 -3.05
N CYS A 67 -6.31 13.25 -4.24
CA CYS A 67 -5.16 13.95 -4.81
C CYS A 67 -5.23 13.93 -6.34
N SER A 68 -4.43 14.79 -6.99
CA SER A 68 -4.39 14.92 -8.45
C SER A 68 -3.50 13.89 -9.14
N THR A 69 -2.53 13.33 -8.44
CA THR A 69 -1.62 12.29 -8.97
C THR A 69 -1.36 11.23 -7.92
N PRO A 70 -1.04 9.97 -8.31
CA PRO A 70 -0.70 8.92 -7.36
C PRO A 70 0.49 9.27 -6.46
N PHE A 71 1.40 10.09 -6.97
CA PHE A 71 2.61 10.52 -6.28
C PHE A 71 2.36 11.65 -5.26
N ALA A 72 1.23 12.32 -5.33
CA ALA A 72 0.89 13.38 -4.37
C ALA A 72 0.34 12.84 -3.04
N TYR A 73 -0.05 11.56 -2.99
CA TYR A 73 -0.57 10.95 -1.77
C TYR A 73 0.55 10.33 -0.93
N GLU A 74 0.92 11.00 0.15
CA GLU A 74 2.06 10.63 1.01
C GLU A 74 1.91 9.28 1.72
N PHE A 75 0.68 8.80 1.94
CA PHE A 75 0.41 7.53 2.63
C PHE A 75 0.37 6.33 1.67
N SER A 76 0.85 6.48 0.44
CA SER A 76 0.94 5.39 -0.52
C SER A 76 2.40 4.99 -0.79
N SER A 77 2.58 3.80 -1.38
CA SER A 77 3.89 3.34 -1.83
C SER A 77 4.27 3.84 -3.23
N ALA A 78 3.47 4.72 -3.85
CA ALA A 78 3.72 5.17 -5.22
C ALA A 78 5.09 5.84 -5.40
N ARG A 79 5.52 6.67 -4.42
CA ARG A 79 6.83 7.33 -4.47
C ARG A 79 8.02 6.39 -4.26
N ALA A 80 7.81 5.21 -3.71
CA ALA A 80 8.86 4.22 -3.53
C ALA A 80 9.19 3.49 -4.84
N MET A 81 8.23 3.43 -5.77
CA MET A 81 8.38 2.75 -7.05
C MET A 81 9.28 3.56 -7.99
N PHE A 82 10.29 2.89 -8.55
CA PHE A 82 11.26 3.50 -9.47
C PHE A 82 11.91 4.79 -8.93
N ASN A 83 12.13 4.84 -7.62
CA ASN A 83 12.61 6.05 -6.99
C ASN A 83 14.02 6.46 -7.45
N ASN A 84 14.87 5.49 -7.80
CA ASN A 84 16.19 5.76 -8.32
C ASN A 84 16.15 6.52 -9.64
N GLU A 85 15.17 6.25 -10.49
CA GLU A 85 15.00 6.86 -11.81
C GLU A 85 14.14 8.14 -11.75
N LEU A 86 13.12 8.14 -10.90
CA LEU A 86 12.17 9.25 -10.82
C LEU A 86 12.61 10.35 -9.85
N GLY A 87 13.60 10.06 -8.99
CA GLY A 87 14.25 11.06 -8.15
C GLY A 87 13.33 11.71 -7.10
N PHE A 88 12.33 10.99 -6.61
CA PHE A 88 11.52 11.51 -5.51
C PHE A 88 12.40 11.73 -4.28
N THR A 89 12.45 12.97 -3.79
CA THR A 89 13.21 13.29 -2.60
C THR A 89 12.53 12.66 -1.38
N LEU A 90 13.01 11.50 -1.00
CA LEU A 90 12.65 10.84 0.23
C LEU A 90 13.65 11.29 1.30
N ARG A 91 13.30 12.27 2.12
CA ARG A 91 14.13 12.72 3.25
C ARG A 91 14.08 11.64 4.33
N ALA A 92 15.00 10.69 4.26
CA ALA A 92 15.07 9.57 5.18
C ALA A 92 15.92 9.89 6.41
N ARG A 93 15.35 9.72 7.59
CA ARG A 93 16.13 9.52 8.81
C ARG A 93 16.07 8.05 9.24
N PRO A 94 17.17 7.47 9.77
CA PRO A 94 17.04 6.21 10.48
C PRO A 94 16.00 6.37 11.58
N ALA A 95 15.17 5.36 11.80
CA ALA A 95 14.14 5.39 12.85
C ALA A 95 14.79 5.68 14.21
N SER A 96 14.88 6.97 14.54
CA SER A 96 15.50 7.41 15.78
C SER A 96 14.63 7.01 16.95
N LYS A 97 15.18 6.22 17.85
CA LYS A 97 14.50 5.72 19.07
C LYS A 97 13.93 6.82 19.98
N LYS A 98 14.24 8.09 19.77
CA LYS A 98 13.97 9.15 20.77
C LYS A 98 12.81 10.11 20.48
N LYS A 99 12.44 10.42 19.24
CA LYS A 99 11.46 11.50 18.98
C LYS A 99 10.01 11.04 18.67
N HIS A 100 9.82 9.85 18.14
CA HIS A 100 8.47 9.36 17.76
C HIS A 100 7.99 8.22 18.63
N HIS A 101 8.58 8.05 19.76
CA HIS A 101 8.36 6.99 20.73
C HIS A 101 6.93 6.83 21.22
N ASN A 102 6.14 7.90 21.23
CA ASN A 102 4.78 7.88 21.77
C ASN A 102 3.70 7.52 20.73
N GLN A 103 4.08 7.42 19.44
CA GLN A 103 3.12 7.18 18.38
C GLN A 103 3.06 5.71 17.92
N ILE A 104 4.11 4.93 18.19
CA ILE A 104 4.17 3.52 17.79
C ILE A 104 4.02 2.64 19.03
N PRO A 105 2.92 1.90 19.16
CA PRO A 105 2.79 0.88 20.20
C PRO A 105 3.81 -0.23 19.94
N ASP A 106 4.43 -0.80 20.96
CA ASP A 106 5.41 -1.89 20.86
C ASP A 106 6.77 -1.49 20.22
N ARG A 107 7.40 -0.51 20.80
CA ARG A 107 8.73 0.04 20.44
C ARG A 107 9.85 -0.97 20.21
N HIS A 108 9.73 -2.15 20.77
CA HIS A 108 10.81 -3.15 20.77
C HIS A 108 10.85 -4.02 19.50
N LYS A 109 9.89 -3.84 18.59
CA LYS A 109 9.69 -4.73 17.45
C LYS A 109 9.80 -4.07 16.07
N ILE A 110 10.19 -2.80 16.01
CA ILE A 110 10.42 -2.17 14.69
C ILE A 110 11.75 -2.73 14.15
N PRO A 111 11.74 -3.40 13.00
CA PRO A 111 12.96 -3.88 12.38
C PRO A 111 13.94 -2.74 12.10
N SER A 112 15.24 -3.02 12.20
CA SER A 112 16.30 -2.00 12.04
C SER A 112 16.35 -1.36 10.64
N HIS A 113 15.83 -2.06 9.62
CA HIS A 113 15.77 -1.58 8.24
C HIS A 113 14.64 -0.59 8.00
N VAL A 114 13.66 -0.49 8.89
CA VAL A 114 12.55 0.46 8.75
C VAL A 114 13.05 1.87 8.95
N ARG A 115 12.84 2.72 7.96
CA ARG A 115 13.21 4.14 7.95
C ARG A 115 11.99 5.00 8.13
N MET A 116 12.18 6.17 8.70
CA MET A 116 11.14 7.19 8.86
C MET A 116 11.63 8.49 8.21
N ASP A 117 10.69 9.27 7.70
CA ASP A 117 10.96 10.63 7.24
C ASP A 117 11.05 11.63 8.41
N ASP A 118 11.25 12.90 8.08
CA ASP A 118 11.41 13.98 9.08
C ASP A 118 10.13 14.25 9.87
N GLU A 119 8.98 13.83 9.35
CA GLU A 119 7.66 13.96 9.98
C GLU A 119 7.32 12.75 10.86
N GLY A 120 8.13 11.70 10.79
CA GLY A 120 7.96 10.48 11.57
C GLY A 120 7.06 9.45 10.91
N LEU A 121 6.81 9.58 9.61
CA LEU A 121 6.11 8.58 8.82
C LEU A 121 7.10 7.51 8.35
N ILE A 122 6.62 6.28 8.30
CA ILE A 122 7.41 5.17 7.78
C ILE A 122 7.60 5.35 6.27
N MET A 123 8.84 5.29 5.83
CA MET A 123 9.16 5.36 4.42
C MET A 123 8.72 4.08 3.70
N PRO A 124 7.87 4.19 2.66
CA PRO A 124 7.32 3.03 1.97
C PRO A 124 8.38 2.09 1.40
N ASP A 125 9.47 2.62 0.86
CA ASP A 125 10.59 1.87 0.29
C ASP A 125 11.36 1.03 1.32
N SER A 126 11.15 1.27 2.62
CA SER A 126 11.74 0.45 3.68
C SER A 126 10.88 -0.74 4.11
N ILE A 127 9.62 -0.81 3.64
CA ILE A 127 8.67 -1.87 4.01
C ILE A 127 7.98 -2.54 2.82
N VAL A 128 8.07 -1.93 1.64
CA VAL A 128 7.50 -2.47 0.40
C VAL A 128 8.62 -3.10 -0.43
N ASP A 129 8.38 -4.28 -0.95
CA ASP A 129 9.27 -4.92 -1.91
C ASP A 129 9.09 -4.28 -3.29
N THR A 130 9.74 -3.12 -3.46
CA THR A 130 9.63 -2.35 -4.71
C THR A 130 10.30 -3.06 -5.86
N ALA A 131 11.43 -3.70 -5.64
CA ALA A 131 12.19 -4.38 -6.70
C ALA A 131 11.37 -5.48 -7.36
N ASP A 132 10.66 -6.28 -6.58
CA ASP A 132 9.79 -7.34 -7.08
C ASP A 132 8.62 -6.78 -7.89
N LEU A 133 8.05 -5.65 -7.44
CA LEU A 133 6.96 -4.97 -8.13
C LEU A 133 7.43 -4.25 -9.41
N GLU A 134 8.56 -3.55 -9.34
CA GLU A 134 9.17 -2.84 -10.48
C GLU A 134 9.51 -3.80 -11.62
N HIS A 135 9.96 -5.00 -11.27
CA HIS A 135 10.28 -6.05 -12.25
C HIS A 135 9.07 -6.51 -13.07
N GLN A 136 7.85 -6.26 -12.61
CA GLN A 136 6.63 -6.55 -13.36
C GLN A 136 6.36 -5.54 -14.48
N PHE A 137 6.94 -4.35 -14.40
CA PHE A 137 6.85 -3.35 -15.45
C PHE A 137 8.03 -3.48 -16.39
N SER A 138 7.81 -3.32 -17.70
CA SER A 138 8.88 -3.41 -18.70
C SER A 138 9.85 -2.23 -18.64
N SER A 139 9.43 -1.10 -18.04
CA SER A 139 10.25 0.11 -17.90
C SER A 139 9.55 1.13 -16.99
N VAL A 140 10.32 2.13 -16.53
CA VAL A 140 9.77 3.32 -15.85
C VAL A 140 8.69 4.01 -16.70
N ARG A 141 8.90 4.08 -18.01
CA ARG A 141 7.92 4.68 -18.93
C ARG A 141 6.61 3.91 -18.94
N ALA A 142 6.67 2.58 -18.93
CA ALA A 142 5.47 1.74 -18.81
C ALA A 142 4.77 1.96 -17.46
N PHE A 143 5.51 2.01 -16.37
CA PHE A 143 4.96 2.33 -15.05
C PHE A 143 4.24 3.68 -15.04
N LEU A 144 4.88 4.74 -15.55
CA LEU A 144 4.28 6.07 -15.65
C LEU A 144 3.03 6.09 -16.53
N TYR A 145 3.02 5.30 -17.62
CA TYR A 145 1.83 5.14 -18.44
C TYR A 145 0.66 4.58 -17.62
N TYR A 146 0.90 3.53 -16.84
CA TYR A 146 -0.13 2.96 -15.96
C TYR A 146 -0.58 3.93 -14.86
N MET A 147 0.34 4.75 -14.34
CA MET A 147 0.01 5.73 -13.29
C MET A 147 -0.82 6.91 -13.82
N ASN A 148 -0.61 7.31 -15.07
CA ASN A 148 -1.27 8.45 -15.68
C ASN A 148 -2.48 8.08 -16.56
N ARG A 149 -2.69 6.79 -16.81
CA ARG A 149 -3.83 6.31 -17.58
C ARG A 149 -5.12 6.74 -16.89
N VAL A 150 -5.98 7.45 -17.59
CA VAL A 150 -7.35 7.72 -17.13
C VAL A 150 -8.02 6.35 -16.99
N SER A 151 -8.46 6.01 -15.79
CA SER A 151 -9.26 4.82 -15.58
C SER A 151 -10.61 5.03 -16.24
N GLY A 152 -10.66 4.72 -17.51
CA GLY A 152 -11.91 4.66 -18.21
C GLY A 152 -12.61 3.34 -17.89
N GLU A 153 -13.86 3.29 -18.28
CA GLU A 153 -14.83 2.20 -18.19
C GLU A 153 -14.33 0.79 -18.58
N GLU A 154 -13.14 0.69 -19.18
CA GLU A 154 -12.58 -0.60 -19.61
C GLU A 154 -12.20 -1.51 -18.45
N TRP A 155 -11.70 -0.94 -17.35
CA TRP A 155 -11.31 -1.75 -16.19
C TRP A 155 -12.53 -2.20 -15.38
N GLU A 156 -13.54 -1.36 -15.26
CA GLU A 156 -14.83 -1.73 -14.65
C GLU A 156 -15.51 -2.84 -15.45
N LYS A 157 -15.45 -2.76 -16.79
CA LYS A 157 -15.94 -3.81 -17.69
C LYS A 157 -15.15 -5.13 -17.60
N GLU A 158 -13.83 -5.08 -17.35
CA GLU A 158 -13.02 -6.29 -17.12
C GLU A 158 -13.33 -6.90 -15.75
N GLN A 159 -13.49 -6.12 -14.70
CA GLN A 159 -13.90 -6.62 -13.39
C GLN A 159 -15.32 -7.21 -13.39
N GLU A 160 -16.24 -6.62 -14.11
CA GLU A 160 -17.58 -7.19 -14.27
C GLU A 160 -17.54 -8.56 -14.97
N LYS A 161 -16.68 -8.74 -15.98
CA LYS A 161 -16.50 -10.04 -16.65
C LYS A 161 -15.91 -11.10 -15.74
N ASP A 162 -14.93 -10.76 -14.93
CA ASP A 162 -14.31 -11.69 -13.97
C ASP A 162 -15.27 -12.06 -12.82
N ASN A 163 -16.12 -11.14 -12.40
CA ASN A 163 -17.15 -11.40 -11.39
C ASN A 163 -18.31 -12.26 -11.92
N ILE A 164 -18.64 -12.19 -13.20
CA ILE A 164 -19.67 -13.04 -13.83
C ILE A 164 -19.19 -14.49 -14.01
N GLY A 165 -17.86 -14.70 -14.11
CA GLY A 165 -17.28 -16.04 -14.18
C GLY A 165 -17.07 -16.75 -12.84
N ALA A 166 -17.35 -16.10 -11.71
CA ALA A 166 -17.13 -16.60 -10.35
C ALA A 166 -18.43 -16.90 -9.58
N SER A 167 -19.52 -17.18 -10.29
CA SER A 167 -20.74 -17.70 -9.66
C SER A 167 -20.64 -19.21 -9.42
N PRO A 168 -21.18 -19.70 -8.30
CA PRO A 168 -20.83 -20.94 -7.58
C PRO A 168 -21.04 -22.22 -8.32
#